data_69cefc5f3db1d11910806ba9a214dd43
#
_entry.id   69cefc5f3db1d11910806ba9a214dd43
#
_cell.length_a   1.000
_cell.length_b   1.000
_cell.length_c   1.000
_cell.angle_alpha   90.00
_cell.angle_beta   90.00
_cell.angle_gamma   90.00
#
_symmetry.space_group_name_H-M   'P 1'
#
loop_
_entity.id
_entity.type
_entity.pdbx_description
1 polymer ?
#
loop_
_entity_poly.entity_id
_entity_poly.type
_entity_poly.pdbx_seq_one_letter_code
_entity_poly.pdbx_strand_id
1 'polypeptide(L)' 'MAQGSNTGNRAVVRGAEPALDSFKYEVARDIGIQVPQDGYWGDLPARQCGAVGGHMVRRMIEMAERSLSGYTAR' A
#
# COMPACT_ATOMS: atom_id res chain seq x y z
N MET A 1 22.98 -1.63 -7.27
CA MET A 1 22.39 -1.61 -7.85
C MET A 1 21.19 -1.06 -7.64
N ALA A 2 20.82 -0.35 -8.30
CA ALA A 2 19.62 0.30 -8.13
C ALA A 2 18.48 -0.60 -7.96
N GLN A 3 18.71 -1.78 -8.28
CA GLN A 3 17.71 -2.67 -8.12
C GLN A 3 17.26 -2.81 -6.76
N GLY A 4 18.11 -2.63 -5.81
CA GLY A 4 17.75 -2.77 -4.44
C GLY A 4 16.67 -1.78 -4.05
N SER A 5 16.72 -0.59 -4.63
CA SER A 5 15.78 0.42 -4.22
C SER A 5 14.38 0.12 -4.70
N ASN A 6 14.22 -0.70 -5.72
CA ASN A 6 12.91 -1.01 -6.22
C ASN A 6 12.32 -2.25 -5.63
N THR A 7 13.12 -3.02 -4.93
CA THR A 7 12.65 -4.27 -4.41
C THR A 7 11.47 -4.12 -3.50
N GLY A 8 11.49 -3.12 -2.65
CA GLY A 8 10.42 -2.94 -1.68
C GLY A 8 9.12 -2.49 -2.30
N ASN A 9 9.16 -2.02 -3.55
CA ASN A 9 7.96 -1.55 -4.21
C ASN A 9 7.35 -2.56 -5.16
N ARG A 10 7.97 -3.73 -5.26
CA ARG A 10 7.44 -4.71 -6.15
C ARG A 10 6.28 -5.43 -5.55
N ALA A 11 5.27 -5.68 -6.36
CA ALA A 11 4.16 -6.47 -5.93
C ALA A 11 4.54 -7.93 -5.94
N VAL A 12 3.97 -8.70 -5.03
CA VAL A 12 4.15 -10.13 -5.03
C VAL A 12 3.45 -10.75 -6.24
N VAL A 13 2.29 -10.20 -6.58
CA VAL A 13 1.54 -10.68 -7.72
C VAL A 13 1.90 -9.82 -8.91
N ARG A 14 2.37 -10.44 -9.97
CA ARG A 14 2.79 -9.71 -11.14
C ARG A 14 1.61 -8.95 -11.72
N GLY A 15 1.83 -7.72 -12.07
CA GLY A 15 0.78 -6.89 -12.66
C GLY A 15 -0.08 -6.17 -11.65
N ALA A 16 0.16 -6.37 -10.37
CA ALA A 16 -0.65 -5.71 -9.36
C ALA A 16 -0.16 -4.29 -9.03
N GLU A 17 0.96 -3.87 -9.59
CA GLU A 17 1.53 -2.57 -9.23
C GLU A 17 0.58 -1.40 -9.48
N PRO A 18 -0.13 -1.33 -10.61
CA PRO A 18 -1.03 -0.19 -10.79
C PRO A 18 -2.15 -0.17 -9.75
N ALA A 19 -2.66 -1.33 -9.39
CA ALA A 19 -3.72 -1.40 -8.40
C ALA A 19 -3.19 -0.99 -7.03
N LEU A 20 -1.99 -1.42 -6.68
CA LEU A 20 -1.40 -1.03 -5.42
C LEU A 20 -1.11 0.45 -5.37
N ASP A 21 -0.72 1.02 -6.50
CA ASP A 21 -0.45 2.44 -6.55
C ASP A 21 -1.73 3.24 -6.31
N SER A 22 -2.81 2.86 -6.95
CA SER A 22 -4.10 3.51 -6.73
C SER A 22 -4.56 3.33 -5.30
N PHE A 23 -4.36 2.15 -4.75
CA PHE A 23 -4.75 1.86 -3.38
C PHE A 23 -3.97 2.75 -2.40
N LYS A 24 -2.71 2.97 -2.67
CA LYS A 24 -1.88 3.80 -1.83
C LYS A 24 -2.43 5.22 -1.74
N TYR A 25 -2.83 5.79 -2.88
CA TYR A 25 -3.40 7.12 -2.87
C TYR A 25 -4.74 7.16 -2.14
N GLU A 26 -5.52 6.13 -2.30
CA GLU A 26 -6.79 6.05 -1.63
C GLU A 26 -6.60 6.01 -0.11
N VAL A 27 -5.67 5.22 0.35
CA VAL A 27 -5.38 5.13 1.78
C VAL A 27 -4.88 6.47 2.30
N ALA A 28 -3.99 7.11 1.56
CA ALA A 28 -3.46 8.40 1.99
C ALA A 28 -4.59 9.40 2.17
N ARG A 29 -5.53 9.42 1.24
CA ARG A 29 -6.66 10.33 1.33
C ARG A 29 -7.52 10.00 2.54
N ASP A 30 -7.73 8.71 2.79
CA ASP A 30 -8.58 8.29 3.90
C ASP A 30 -8.02 8.66 5.26
N ILE A 31 -6.71 8.71 5.39
CA ILE A 31 -6.10 9.05 6.66
C ILE A 31 -5.66 10.51 6.69
N GLY A 32 -6.07 11.29 5.68
CA GLY A 32 -5.87 12.73 5.73
C GLY A 32 -4.50 13.21 5.32
N ILE A 33 -3.74 12.40 4.60
CA ILE A 33 -2.43 12.81 4.16
C ILE A 33 -2.52 13.31 2.73
N GLN A 34 -2.00 14.51 2.50
CA GLN A 34 -2.00 15.08 1.18
C GLN A 34 -0.73 14.66 0.46
N VAL A 35 -0.93 14.02 -0.69
CA VAL A 35 0.19 13.62 -1.51
C VAL A 35 0.54 14.77 -2.45
N PRO A 36 1.82 15.05 -2.67
CA PRO A 36 2.21 16.11 -3.58
C PRO A 36 1.63 15.89 -4.97
N GLN A 37 1.32 16.97 -5.65
CA GLN A 37 0.68 16.88 -6.94
C GLN A 37 1.51 16.16 -7.98
N ASP A 38 2.82 16.23 -7.86
CA ASP A 38 3.68 15.54 -8.80
C ASP A 38 3.80 14.05 -8.46
N GLY A 39 3.16 13.61 -7.40
CA GLY A 39 3.18 12.21 -7.03
C GLY A 39 4.46 11.73 -6.41
N TYR A 40 5.34 12.65 -6.04
CA TYR A 40 6.63 12.24 -5.48
C TYR A 40 6.53 12.12 -3.97
N TRP A 41 6.45 10.90 -3.52
CA TRP A 41 6.27 10.62 -2.10
C TRP A 41 7.49 10.96 -1.26
N GLY A 42 8.63 11.13 -1.91
CA GLY A 42 9.83 11.47 -1.18
C GLY A 42 9.78 12.82 -0.48
N ASP A 43 8.84 13.68 -0.88
CA ASP A 43 8.68 14.97 -0.23
C ASP A 43 7.87 14.89 1.05
N LEU A 44 7.28 13.75 1.35
CA LEU A 44 6.52 13.60 2.57
C LEU A 44 7.41 13.16 3.72
N PRO A 45 7.11 13.61 4.92
CA PRO A 45 7.85 13.11 6.08
C PRO A 45 7.76 11.60 6.18
N ALA A 46 8.84 10.99 6.62
CA ALA A 46 8.89 9.53 6.71
C ALA A 46 7.75 8.99 7.56
N ARG A 47 7.36 9.73 8.60
CA ARG A 47 6.29 9.29 9.47
C ARG A 47 4.98 9.17 8.71
N GLN A 48 4.72 10.11 7.79
CA GLN A 48 3.49 10.06 7.03
C GLN A 48 3.52 8.93 6.01
N CYS A 49 4.65 8.71 5.38
CA CYS A 49 4.78 7.58 4.46
C CYS A 49 4.59 6.27 5.20
N GLY A 50 5.13 6.17 6.41
CA GLY A 50 4.96 4.98 7.22
C GLY A 50 3.51 4.77 7.61
N ALA A 51 2.79 5.85 7.89
CA ALA A 51 1.38 5.73 8.24
C ALA A 51 0.57 5.19 7.06
N VAL A 52 0.86 5.65 5.85
CA VAL A 52 0.17 5.15 4.68
C VAL A 52 0.47 3.66 4.50
N GLY A 53 1.75 3.30 4.59
CA GLY A 53 2.12 1.90 4.43
C GLY A 53 1.49 1.00 5.47
N GLY A 54 1.46 1.43 6.72
CA GLY A 54 0.85 0.64 7.78
C GLY A 54 -0.64 0.46 7.56
N HIS A 55 -1.33 1.51 7.13
CA HIS A 55 -2.75 1.40 6.85
C HIS A 55 -3.03 0.50 5.65
N MET A 56 -2.17 0.54 4.65
CA MET A 56 -2.32 -0.35 3.51
C MET A 56 -2.23 -1.79 3.94
N VAL A 57 -1.23 -2.12 4.76
CA VAL A 57 -1.06 -3.47 5.23
C VAL A 57 -2.28 -3.91 6.02
N ARG A 58 -2.77 -3.05 6.90
CA ARG A 58 -3.92 -3.38 7.71
C ARG A 58 -5.14 -3.66 6.84
N ARG A 59 -5.37 -2.83 5.84
CA ARG A 59 -6.51 -3.06 4.97
C ARG A 59 -6.37 -4.33 4.16
N MET A 60 -5.16 -4.63 3.72
CA MET A 60 -4.94 -5.85 2.97
C MET A 60 -5.15 -7.07 3.85
N ILE A 61 -4.79 -6.98 5.12
CA ILE A 61 -5.05 -8.06 6.05
C ILE A 61 -6.56 -8.24 6.23
N GLU A 62 -7.29 -7.14 6.35
CA GLU A 62 -8.73 -7.23 6.49
C GLU A 62 -9.37 -7.90 5.28
N MET A 63 -8.91 -7.55 4.09
CA MET A 63 -9.43 -8.17 2.89
C MET A 63 -9.12 -9.65 2.86
N ALA A 64 -7.90 -10.01 3.26
CA ALA A 64 -7.52 -11.40 3.30
C ALA A 64 -8.35 -12.17 4.32
N GLU A 65 -8.61 -11.56 5.46
CA GLU A 65 -9.41 -12.22 6.48
C GLU A 65 -10.83 -12.45 6.02
N ARG A 66 -11.39 -11.50 5.29
CA ARG A 66 -12.72 -11.70 4.74
C ARG A 66 -12.74 -12.85 3.76
N SER A 67 -11.73 -12.93 2.91
CA SER A 67 -11.63 -14.04 1.99
C SER A 67 -11.45 -15.34 2.72
N LEU A 68 -10.63 -15.34 3.76
CA LEU A 68 -10.35 -16.56 4.50
C LEU A 68 -11.55 -17.03 5.32
N SER A 69 -12.45 -16.13 5.65
CA SER A 69 -13.60 -16.54 6.44
C SER A 69 -14.46 -17.55 5.69
N GLY A 70 -14.32 -17.62 4.39
CA GLY A 70 -15.01 -18.64 3.62
C GLY A 70 -14.36 -20.00 3.68
N TYR A 71 -13.17 -20.06 4.27
CA TYR A 71 -12.47 -21.32 4.41
C TYR A 71 -12.78 -21.98 5.72
N THR A 72 -13.90 -21.73 6.28
CA THR A 72 -14.18 -22.29 7.52
C THR A 72 -14.08 -23.71 7.45
N ALA A 73 -13.53 -24.13 8.40
CA ALA A 73 -13.28 -25.40 8.39
C ALA A 73 -14.20 -26.32 8.18
N ARG A 74 -13.99 -27.05 7.74
CA ARG A 74 -14.70 -27.95 7.51
C ARG A 74 -14.43 -28.88 8.27
#